data_0167acdc27f1148c6c61dc39e477d80e
#
_entry.id   0167acdc27f1148c6c61dc39e477d80e
#
_cell.length_a   1.000
_cell.length_b   1.000
_cell.length_c   1.000
_cell.angle_alpha   90.00
_cell.angle_beta   90.00
_cell.angle_gamma   90.00
#
_symmetry.space_group_name_H-M   'P 1'
#
loop_
_entity.id
_entity.type
_entity.pdbx_description
1 polymer ?
#
loop_
_entity_poly.entity_id
_entity_poly.type
_entity_poly.pdbx_seq_one_letter_code
_entity_poly.pdbx_strand_id
1 'polypeptide(L)'
;MDTQTPSRSANLDTQIEREWLASHADTPLPDEWLLIHPAMHTIATLGELLIQMRPAGTFANSDTVFLALITRAQDGEDLAARVLLQQLQPRCRQLLATAAKRHLDDPVSDVYGAAWQAIATYPLTRTTKVRINLSMRVLNALPQAPSGEVLGATDDLAGRFTDHMSLASPTEVSRLLLWALDHEVITREEGALVYRASVDATSSTEAALKELASIEGVTPRWMRKRYTRVVDKIAHAVVHTS
;
A
#
# COMPACT_ATOMS: atom_id res chain seq x y z
N MET A 1 -35.01 7.22 -19.47
CA MET A 1 -34.55 5.86 -19.10
C MET A 1 -33.08 5.76 -19.45
N ASP A 2 -32.21 6.20 -18.52
CA ASP A 2 -30.76 6.13 -18.70
C ASP A 2 -30.28 4.71 -18.40
N THR A 3 -30.04 3.94 -19.45
CA THR A 3 -29.30 2.69 -19.36
C THR A 3 -27.84 3.02 -19.09
N GLN A 4 -27.46 3.10 -17.80
CA GLN A 4 -26.07 3.12 -17.39
C GLN A 4 -25.40 1.82 -17.90
N THR A 5 -24.62 1.94 -18.95
CA THR A 5 -23.71 0.89 -19.40
C THR A 5 -22.76 0.58 -18.22
N PRO A 6 -22.71 -0.67 -17.72
CA PRO A 6 -21.78 -1.00 -16.62
C PRO A 6 -20.37 -0.64 -17.08
N SER A 7 -19.66 0.14 -16.26
CA SER A 7 -18.30 0.56 -16.53
C SER A 7 -17.43 -0.66 -16.86
N ARG A 8 -16.66 -0.60 -17.95
CA ARG A 8 -15.73 -1.63 -18.40
C ARG A 8 -14.82 -2.13 -17.26
N SER A 9 -14.54 -1.26 -16.30
CA SER A 9 -13.73 -1.48 -15.10
C SER A 9 -14.33 -2.49 -14.11
N ALA A 10 -15.65 -2.44 -13.85
CA ALA A 10 -16.32 -3.41 -12.97
C ALA A 10 -16.29 -4.84 -13.56
N ASN A 11 -16.09 -4.94 -14.87
CA ASN A 11 -16.10 -6.21 -15.58
C ASN A 11 -14.78 -7.00 -15.40
N LEU A 12 -13.61 -6.33 -15.41
CA LEU A 12 -12.31 -7.02 -15.35
C LEU A 12 -12.05 -7.66 -13.99
N ASP A 13 -12.31 -6.97 -12.87
CA ASP A 13 -12.13 -7.53 -11.52
C ASP A 13 -13.03 -8.74 -11.29
N THR A 14 -14.30 -8.64 -11.70
CA THR A 14 -15.26 -9.74 -11.66
C THR A 14 -14.87 -10.87 -12.62
N GLN A 15 -14.28 -10.55 -13.76
CA GLN A 15 -13.81 -11.55 -14.73
C GLN A 15 -12.62 -12.32 -14.18
N ILE A 16 -11.65 -11.66 -13.57
CA ILE A 16 -10.47 -12.29 -12.94
C ILE A 16 -10.93 -13.26 -11.83
N GLU A 17 -11.88 -12.85 -10.99
CA GLU A 17 -12.41 -13.72 -9.92
C GLU A 17 -13.18 -14.90 -10.49
N ARG A 18 -14.01 -14.68 -11.50
CA ARG A 18 -14.78 -15.76 -12.16
C ARG A 18 -13.86 -16.75 -12.86
N GLU A 19 -12.85 -16.28 -13.58
CA GLU A 19 -11.85 -17.12 -14.24
C GLU A 19 -11.07 -17.96 -13.23
N TRP A 20 -10.69 -17.34 -12.10
CA TRP A 20 -10.05 -18.06 -11.00
C TRP A 20 -10.92 -19.21 -10.49
N LEU A 21 -12.17 -18.94 -10.15
CA LEU A 21 -13.09 -19.95 -9.62
C LEU A 21 -13.39 -21.06 -10.64
N ALA A 22 -13.49 -20.70 -11.92
CA ALA A 22 -13.84 -21.67 -12.97
C ALA A 22 -12.66 -22.56 -13.42
N SER A 23 -11.43 -22.03 -13.33
CA SER A 23 -10.28 -22.68 -14.01
C SER A 23 -9.14 -23.06 -13.06
N HIS A 24 -9.06 -22.46 -11.88
CA HIS A 24 -7.88 -22.62 -11.03
C HIS A 24 -8.17 -23.03 -9.59
N ALA A 25 -9.29 -22.63 -9.00
CA ALA A 25 -9.55 -22.83 -7.57
C ALA A 25 -9.48 -24.32 -7.16
N ASP A 26 -10.01 -25.22 -7.98
CA ASP A 26 -10.03 -26.67 -7.73
C ASP A 26 -8.81 -27.40 -8.32
N THR A 27 -7.86 -26.68 -8.92
CA THR A 27 -6.64 -27.27 -9.44
C THR A 27 -5.82 -27.84 -8.28
N PRO A 28 -5.38 -29.12 -8.34
CA PRO A 28 -4.49 -29.69 -7.33
C PRO A 28 -3.21 -28.88 -7.18
N LEU A 29 -2.68 -28.84 -5.96
CA LEU A 29 -1.39 -28.20 -5.70
C LEU A 29 -0.29 -28.98 -6.44
N PRO A 30 0.60 -28.31 -7.20
CA PRO A 30 1.73 -28.96 -7.84
C PRO A 30 2.65 -29.65 -6.82
N ASP A 31 3.10 -30.86 -7.10
CA ASP A 31 3.93 -31.64 -6.17
C ASP A 31 5.19 -30.92 -5.72
N GLU A 32 5.82 -30.18 -6.62
CA GLU A 32 7.00 -29.37 -6.31
C GLU A 32 6.75 -28.21 -5.35
N TRP A 33 5.48 -27.78 -5.17
CA TRP A 33 5.13 -26.76 -4.19
C TRP A 33 5.04 -27.32 -2.76
N LEU A 34 4.82 -28.63 -2.62
CA LEU A 34 4.81 -29.31 -1.31
C LEU A 34 6.15 -29.16 -0.59
N LEU A 35 7.24 -28.96 -1.35
CA LEU A 35 8.58 -28.77 -0.81
C LEU A 35 8.84 -27.34 -0.26
N ILE A 36 7.97 -26.38 -0.56
CA ILE A 36 8.14 -24.98 -0.11
C ILE A 36 8.00 -24.87 1.41
N HIS A 37 7.03 -25.58 1.97
CA HIS A 37 6.75 -25.50 3.40
C HIS A 37 6.07 -26.79 3.88
N PRO A 38 6.44 -27.35 5.05
CA PRO A 38 5.86 -28.61 5.53
C PRO A 38 4.32 -28.61 5.61
N ALA A 39 3.69 -27.50 5.95
CA ALA A 39 2.24 -27.39 6.01
C ALA A 39 1.57 -27.39 4.62
N MET A 40 2.31 -27.33 3.50
CA MET A 40 1.74 -27.47 2.15
C MET A 40 1.15 -28.87 1.91
N HIS A 41 1.68 -29.90 2.59
CA HIS A 41 1.15 -31.26 2.49
C HIS A 41 -0.30 -31.42 2.99
N THR A 42 -0.85 -30.44 3.70
CA THR A 42 -2.24 -30.43 4.15
C THR A 42 -3.17 -29.67 3.22
N ILE A 43 -2.64 -29.10 2.13
CA ILE A 43 -3.34 -28.29 1.14
C ILE A 43 -3.58 -29.14 -0.09
N ALA A 44 -4.85 -29.32 -0.47
CA ALA A 44 -5.19 -30.12 -1.64
C ALA A 44 -5.27 -29.30 -2.94
N THR A 45 -5.73 -28.04 -2.86
CA THR A 45 -6.00 -27.22 -4.04
C THR A 45 -5.41 -25.81 -3.94
N LEU A 46 -5.31 -25.14 -5.10
CA LEU A 46 -4.87 -23.73 -5.14
C LEU A 46 -5.86 -22.79 -4.42
N GLY A 47 -7.14 -23.11 -4.41
CA GLY A 47 -8.15 -22.36 -3.66
C GLY A 47 -7.94 -22.44 -2.15
N GLU A 48 -7.61 -23.64 -1.63
CA GLU A 48 -7.25 -23.83 -0.23
C GLU A 48 -5.95 -23.08 0.12
N LEU A 49 -4.93 -23.15 -0.74
CA LEU A 49 -3.71 -22.36 -0.56
C LEU A 49 -4.01 -20.88 -0.44
N LEU A 50 -4.84 -20.35 -1.34
CA LEU A 50 -5.23 -18.93 -1.30
C LEU A 50 -5.93 -18.55 0.01
N ILE A 51 -6.80 -19.43 0.53
CA ILE A 51 -7.45 -19.23 1.84
C ILE A 51 -6.40 -19.18 2.96
N GLN A 52 -5.43 -20.09 2.95
CA GLN A 52 -4.37 -20.15 3.97
C GLN A 52 -3.38 -18.96 3.88
N MET A 53 -3.28 -18.30 2.72
CA MET A 53 -2.51 -17.08 2.55
C MET A 53 -3.25 -15.81 3.00
N ARG A 54 -4.56 -15.86 3.29
CA ARG A 54 -5.34 -14.73 3.81
C ARG A 54 -4.99 -14.40 5.26
N PRO A 55 -5.39 -13.22 5.80
CA PRO A 55 -4.94 -12.74 7.12
C PRO A 55 -5.17 -13.69 8.30
N ALA A 56 -6.15 -14.56 8.24
CA ALA A 56 -6.45 -15.56 9.28
C ALA A 56 -5.82 -16.95 9.01
N GLY A 57 -5.17 -17.13 7.87
CA GLY A 57 -4.64 -18.43 7.47
C GLY A 57 -3.20 -18.68 7.94
N THR A 58 -2.78 -19.93 7.85
CA THR A 58 -1.46 -20.43 8.28
C THR A 58 -0.31 -19.69 7.58
N PHE A 59 -0.49 -19.31 6.31
CA PHE A 59 0.55 -18.67 5.50
C PHE A 59 0.39 -17.15 5.38
N ALA A 60 -0.48 -16.54 6.16
CA ALA A 60 -0.79 -15.12 6.09
C ALA A 60 0.46 -14.19 6.14
N ASN A 61 1.46 -14.60 6.90
CA ASN A 61 2.72 -13.86 7.08
C ASN A 61 3.96 -14.73 6.78
N SER A 62 3.80 -15.82 6.02
CA SER A 62 4.90 -16.70 5.66
C SER A 62 5.72 -16.09 4.53
N ASP A 63 6.78 -15.37 4.88
CA ASP A 63 7.71 -14.78 3.90
C ASP A 63 8.29 -15.86 2.97
N THR A 64 8.52 -17.07 3.48
CA THR A 64 9.03 -18.21 2.71
C THR A 64 8.08 -18.60 1.60
N VAL A 65 6.78 -18.74 1.89
CA VAL A 65 5.77 -19.13 0.90
C VAL A 65 5.61 -18.04 -0.16
N PHE A 66 5.49 -16.77 0.27
CA PHE A 66 5.37 -15.66 -0.67
C PHE A 66 6.60 -15.54 -1.57
N LEU A 67 7.80 -15.64 -1.01
CA LEU A 67 9.05 -15.52 -1.78
C LEU A 67 9.20 -16.67 -2.78
N ALA A 68 8.89 -17.89 -2.37
CA ALA A 68 8.96 -19.05 -3.27
C ALA A 68 7.98 -18.92 -4.44
N LEU A 69 6.74 -18.48 -4.20
CA LEU A 69 5.77 -18.24 -5.26
C LEU A 69 6.22 -17.10 -6.20
N ILE A 70 6.81 -16.02 -5.65
CA ILE A 70 7.35 -14.92 -6.47
C ILE A 70 8.51 -15.44 -7.35
N THR A 71 9.42 -16.23 -6.80
CA THR A 71 10.53 -16.82 -7.58
C THR A 71 9.99 -17.64 -8.74
N ARG A 72 9.04 -18.54 -8.48
CA ARG A 72 8.42 -19.37 -9.51
C ARG A 72 7.71 -18.55 -10.59
N ALA A 73 6.98 -17.50 -10.17
CA ALA A 73 6.32 -16.58 -11.11
C ALA A 73 7.34 -15.86 -12.01
N GLN A 74 8.50 -15.46 -11.46
CA GLN A 74 9.58 -14.83 -12.22
C GLN A 74 10.29 -15.82 -13.14
N ASP A 75 10.33 -17.11 -12.78
CA ASP A 75 10.84 -18.20 -13.61
C ASP A 75 9.85 -18.63 -14.72
N GLY A 76 8.68 -17.96 -14.81
CA GLY A 76 7.69 -18.18 -15.86
C GLY A 76 6.57 -19.15 -15.50
N GLU A 77 6.40 -19.51 -14.23
CA GLU A 77 5.29 -20.38 -13.79
C GLU A 77 4.00 -19.58 -13.63
N ASP A 78 3.10 -19.67 -14.61
CA ASP A 78 1.83 -18.93 -14.65
C ASP A 78 0.92 -19.18 -13.45
N LEU A 79 0.88 -20.40 -12.93
CA LEU A 79 0.06 -20.72 -11.76
C LEU A 79 0.50 -19.95 -10.52
N ALA A 80 1.80 -19.85 -10.27
CA ALA A 80 2.35 -19.09 -9.15
C ALA A 80 2.00 -17.59 -9.28
N ALA A 81 2.14 -17.03 -10.48
CA ALA A 81 1.76 -15.65 -10.75
C ALA A 81 0.25 -15.41 -10.55
N ARG A 82 -0.60 -16.34 -10.97
CA ARG A 82 -2.06 -16.29 -10.79
C ARG A 82 -2.46 -16.34 -9.31
N VAL A 83 -1.87 -17.22 -8.50
CA VAL A 83 -2.10 -17.29 -7.05
C VAL A 83 -1.73 -15.97 -6.37
N LEU A 84 -0.57 -15.40 -6.71
CA LEU A 84 -0.13 -14.12 -6.16
C LEU A 84 -1.04 -12.97 -6.58
N LEU A 85 -1.50 -12.94 -7.83
CA LEU A 85 -2.43 -11.93 -8.31
C LEU A 85 -3.77 -12.00 -7.57
N GLN A 86 -4.30 -13.22 -7.36
CA GLN A 86 -5.51 -13.44 -6.55
C GLN A 86 -5.31 -13.02 -5.09
N GLN A 87 -4.13 -13.27 -4.53
CA GLN A 87 -3.79 -12.82 -3.18
C GLN A 87 -3.73 -11.28 -3.08
N LEU A 88 -3.30 -10.60 -4.14
CA LEU A 88 -3.25 -9.14 -4.21
C LEU A 88 -4.60 -8.50 -4.54
N GLN A 89 -5.60 -9.25 -5.02
CA GLN A 89 -6.89 -8.70 -5.47
C GLN A 89 -7.58 -7.80 -4.44
N PRO A 90 -7.66 -8.12 -3.13
CA PRO A 90 -8.23 -7.21 -2.14
C PRO A 90 -7.48 -5.87 -2.07
N ARG A 91 -6.15 -5.90 -2.25
CA ARG A 91 -5.32 -4.70 -2.30
C ARG A 91 -5.55 -3.91 -3.59
N CYS A 92 -5.65 -4.60 -4.72
CA CYS A 92 -5.98 -3.97 -6.00
C CYS A 92 -7.32 -3.23 -5.92
N ARG A 93 -8.37 -3.84 -5.36
CA ARG A 93 -9.67 -3.19 -5.14
C ARG A 93 -9.56 -1.90 -4.31
N GLN A 94 -8.77 -1.91 -3.24
CA GLN A 94 -8.51 -0.70 -2.44
C GLN A 94 -7.79 0.39 -3.25
N LEU A 95 -6.89 0.01 -4.14
CA LEU A 95 -6.13 0.93 -4.97
C LEU A 95 -6.92 1.52 -6.13
N LEU A 96 -8.05 0.93 -6.53
CA LEU A 96 -8.92 1.48 -7.57
C LEU A 96 -9.39 2.90 -7.22
N ALA A 97 -9.73 3.15 -5.95
CA ALA A 97 -10.11 4.50 -5.50
C ALA A 97 -8.95 5.50 -5.63
N THR A 98 -7.72 5.05 -5.39
CA THR A 98 -6.52 5.87 -5.56
C THR A 98 -6.23 6.12 -7.03
N ALA A 99 -6.35 5.11 -7.89
CA ALA A 99 -6.18 5.22 -9.32
C ALA A 99 -7.22 6.17 -9.95
N ALA A 100 -8.47 6.08 -9.52
CA ALA A 100 -9.54 6.99 -9.95
C ALA A 100 -9.24 8.46 -9.56
N LYS A 101 -8.71 8.70 -8.35
CA LYS A 101 -8.29 10.04 -7.91
C LYS A 101 -7.10 10.59 -8.72
N ARG A 102 -6.30 9.72 -9.32
CA ARG A 102 -5.19 10.09 -10.21
C ARG A 102 -5.64 10.33 -11.66
N HIS A 103 -6.94 10.25 -11.93
CA HIS A 103 -7.52 10.44 -13.28
C HIS A 103 -6.89 9.54 -14.34
N LEU A 104 -6.60 8.28 -13.99
CA LEU A 104 -6.10 7.29 -14.92
C LEU A 104 -7.24 6.88 -15.90
N ASP A 105 -6.92 6.69 -17.17
CA ASP A 105 -7.91 6.38 -18.21
C ASP A 105 -8.57 5.01 -18.01
N ASP A 106 -7.81 4.02 -17.58
CA ASP A 106 -8.29 2.69 -17.23
C ASP A 106 -7.75 2.24 -15.86
N PRO A 107 -8.35 2.73 -14.76
CA PRO A 107 -7.86 2.47 -13.40
C PRO A 107 -7.72 0.98 -13.07
N VAL A 108 -8.56 0.12 -13.66
CA VAL A 108 -8.53 -1.32 -13.37
C VAL A 108 -7.34 -1.97 -14.06
N SER A 109 -7.18 -1.72 -15.36
CA SER A 109 -6.03 -2.22 -16.11
C SER A 109 -4.71 -1.74 -15.50
N ASP A 110 -4.64 -0.46 -15.12
CA ASP A 110 -3.45 0.13 -14.50
C ASP A 110 -3.12 -0.51 -13.15
N VAL A 111 -4.11 -0.74 -12.29
CA VAL A 111 -3.90 -1.37 -10.97
C VAL A 111 -3.47 -2.82 -11.12
N TYR A 112 -4.11 -3.60 -12.00
CA TYR A 112 -3.74 -5.00 -12.21
C TYR A 112 -2.42 -5.14 -12.97
N GLY A 113 -2.13 -4.23 -13.91
CA GLY A 113 -0.83 -4.11 -14.55
C GLY A 113 0.28 -3.80 -13.55
N ALA A 114 0.05 -2.87 -12.62
CA ALA A 114 0.97 -2.58 -11.53
C ALA A 114 1.18 -3.78 -10.59
N ALA A 115 0.13 -4.56 -10.31
CA ALA A 115 0.25 -5.77 -9.50
C ALA A 115 1.10 -6.83 -10.21
N TRP A 116 0.86 -7.04 -11.51
CA TRP A 116 1.68 -7.94 -12.34
C TRP A 116 3.13 -7.50 -12.39
N GLN A 117 3.39 -6.22 -12.64
CA GLN A 117 4.74 -5.66 -12.64
C GLN A 117 5.43 -5.82 -11.29
N ALA A 118 4.69 -5.59 -10.18
CA ALA A 118 5.25 -5.75 -8.83
C ALA A 118 5.69 -7.18 -8.55
N ILE A 119 4.97 -8.20 -9.04
CA ILE A 119 5.35 -9.61 -8.96
C ILE A 119 6.59 -9.87 -9.82
N ALA A 120 6.53 -9.49 -11.10
CA ALA A 120 7.59 -9.75 -12.07
C ALA A 120 8.95 -9.10 -11.71
N THR A 121 8.92 -7.97 -11.01
CA THR A 121 10.13 -7.20 -10.65
C THR A 121 10.46 -7.20 -9.18
N TYR A 122 9.85 -8.08 -8.38
CA TYR A 122 10.13 -8.14 -6.94
C TYR A 122 11.59 -8.54 -6.69
N PRO A 123 12.35 -7.80 -5.87
CA PRO A 123 13.74 -8.15 -5.58
C PRO A 123 13.80 -9.34 -4.63
N LEU A 124 14.27 -10.50 -5.12
CA LEU A 124 14.35 -11.76 -4.36
C LEU A 124 15.32 -11.68 -3.15
N THR A 125 16.16 -10.64 -3.10
CA THR A 125 17.02 -10.34 -1.95
C THR A 125 16.25 -9.82 -0.74
N ARG A 126 15.00 -9.34 -0.92
CA ARG A 126 14.12 -8.90 0.17
C ARG A 126 13.32 -10.09 0.71
N THR A 127 13.90 -10.78 1.68
CA THR A 127 13.35 -12.03 2.24
C THR A 127 12.45 -11.83 3.45
N THR A 128 12.22 -10.60 3.91
CA THR A 128 11.40 -10.28 5.09
C THR A 128 10.25 -9.36 4.73
N LYS A 129 9.08 -9.54 5.39
CA LYS A 129 7.86 -8.77 5.15
C LYS A 129 7.44 -8.77 3.68
N VAL A 130 7.65 -9.89 3.00
CA VAL A 130 7.48 -10.04 1.55
C VAL A 130 6.08 -9.61 1.10
N ARG A 131 5.03 -10.08 1.77
CA ARG A 131 3.64 -9.70 1.47
C ARG A 131 3.40 -8.19 1.54
N ILE A 132 3.92 -7.54 2.60
CA ILE A 132 3.75 -6.08 2.79
C ILE A 132 4.53 -5.33 1.71
N ASN A 133 5.78 -5.73 1.48
CA ASN A 133 6.64 -5.12 0.47
C ASN A 133 6.04 -5.27 -0.94
N LEU A 134 5.49 -6.45 -1.27
CA LEU A 134 4.81 -6.67 -2.54
C LEU A 134 3.59 -5.74 -2.70
N SER A 135 2.75 -5.62 -1.66
CA SER A 135 1.59 -4.72 -1.67
C SER A 135 1.98 -3.24 -1.84
N MET A 136 3.09 -2.82 -1.23
CA MET A 136 3.61 -1.46 -1.39
C MET A 136 4.16 -1.23 -2.79
N ARG A 137 4.81 -2.23 -3.39
CA ARG A 137 5.28 -2.12 -4.78
C ARG A 137 4.15 -1.94 -5.78
N VAL A 138 3.00 -2.58 -5.56
CA VAL A 138 1.81 -2.34 -6.41
C VAL A 138 1.41 -0.86 -6.37
N LEU A 139 1.34 -0.26 -5.19
CA LEU A 139 1.03 1.18 -5.05
C LEU A 139 2.04 2.07 -5.78
N ASN A 140 3.33 1.70 -5.70
CA ASN A 140 4.43 2.47 -6.30
C ASN A 140 4.52 2.33 -7.82
N ALA A 141 4.08 1.18 -8.35
CA ALA A 141 4.05 0.92 -9.78
C ALA A 141 2.84 1.56 -10.48
N LEU A 142 1.86 2.08 -9.71
CA LEU A 142 0.72 2.80 -10.31
C LEU A 142 1.21 4.06 -11.02
N PRO A 143 0.77 4.31 -12.26
CA PRO A 143 1.05 5.53 -12.97
C PRO A 143 0.69 6.75 -12.10
N GLN A 144 1.54 7.76 -12.12
CA GLN A 144 1.22 9.04 -11.51
C GLN A 144 0.49 9.87 -12.57
N ALA A 145 -0.53 10.64 -12.15
CA ALA A 145 -1.13 11.62 -13.04
C ALA A 145 -0.01 12.47 -13.67
N PRO A 146 -0.11 12.85 -14.97
CA PRO A 146 0.83 13.74 -15.56
C PRO A 146 0.79 15.08 -14.82
N SER A 147 1.61 15.22 -13.79
CA SER A 147 1.93 16.53 -13.24
C SER A 147 2.75 17.23 -14.30
N GLY A 148 2.25 18.30 -14.85
CA GLY A 148 3.09 19.20 -15.63
C GLY A 148 4.33 19.51 -14.81
N GLU A 149 5.49 19.18 -15.38
CA GLU A 149 6.85 19.31 -14.87
C GLU A 149 7.43 18.10 -14.13
N VAL A 150 8.35 17.50 -14.87
CA VAL A 150 9.27 16.44 -14.47
C VAL A 150 10.38 17.02 -13.61
N LEU A 151 10.65 16.41 -12.46
CA LEU A 151 12.00 16.32 -11.94
C LEU A 151 12.21 15.05 -11.12
N GLY A 152 13.07 14.19 -11.63
CA GLY A 152 13.97 13.30 -10.88
C GLY A 152 13.36 12.24 -9.99
N ALA A 153 13.21 11.02 -10.52
CA ALA A 153 13.03 9.81 -9.72
C ALA A 153 14.23 9.56 -8.84
N THR A 154 14.03 9.38 -7.54
CA THR A 154 14.81 8.48 -6.69
C THR A 154 14.05 8.16 -5.39
N ASP A 155 13.79 6.92 -5.20
CA ASP A 155 13.96 6.00 -4.06
C ASP A 155 13.77 6.60 -2.64
N ASP A 156 12.60 7.20 -2.32
CA ASP A 156 12.22 7.35 -0.90
C ASP A 156 10.71 7.59 -0.70
N LEU A 157 9.93 6.50 -0.58
CA LEU A 157 8.49 6.58 -0.36
C LEU A 157 8.09 6.71 1.12
N ALA A 158 9.03 6.53 2.03
CA ALA A 158 8.82 6.93 3.42
C ALA A 158 8.86 8.46 3.57
N GLY A 159 9.58 9.18 2.69
CA GLY A 159 9.65 10.64 2.63
C GLY A 159 8.40 11.30 2.04
N ARG A 160 7.69 10.67 1.12
CA ARG A 160 6.60 11.33 0.36
C ARG A 160 5.33 11.64 1.16
N PHE A 161 5.05 10.93 2.25
CA PHE A 161 3.95 11.32 3.16
C PHE A 161 4.31 12.54 4.03
N THR A 162 5.59 12.79 4.23
CA THR A 162 6.10 14.00 4.89
C THR A 162 6.23 15.18 3.92
N ASP A 163 6.43 14.94 2.63
CA ASP A 163 6.71 15.98 1.64
C ASP A 163 5.49 16.83 1.26
N HIS A 164 4.27 16.34 1.36
CA HIS A 164 3.09 17.19 1.11
C HIS A 164 2.90 18.30 2.14
N MET A 165 3.43 18.15 3.36
CA MET A 165 3.49 19.25 4.33
C MET A 165 4.77 20.10 4.16
N SER A 166 5.81 19.60 3.53
CA SER A 166 7.05 20.32 3.22
C SER A 166 6.88 21.36 2.09
N LEU A 167 5.84 21.25 1.26
CA LEU A 167 5.52 22.21 0.20
C LEU A 167 4.58 23.33 0.67
N ALA A 168 3.90 23.15 1.83
CA ALA A 168 3.11 24.21 2.42
C ALA A 168 4.04 25.25 3.05
N SER A 169 3.78 26.54 2.81
CA SER A 169 4.56 27.58 3.47
C SER A 169 4.39 27.49 5.00
N PRO A 170 5.38 27.86 5.81
CA PRO A 170 5.25 27.89 7.28
C PRO A 170 3.97 28.60 7.75
N THR A 171 3.54 29.59 7.01
CA THR A 171 2.30 30.36 7.27
C THR A 171 1.04 29.52 7.03
N GLU A 172 1.02 28.67 6.01
CA GLU A 172 -0.12 27.79 5.71
C GLU A 172 -0.25 26.67 6.74
N VAL A 173 0.87 26.06 7.13
CA VAL A 173 0.89 25.07 8.21
C VAL A 173 0.39 25.69 9.51
N SER A 174 0.84 26.88 9.86
CA SER A 174 0.40 27.59 11.07
C SER A 174 -1.10 27.90 11.05
N ARG A 175 -1.65 28.34 9.92
CA ARG A 175 -3.10 28.58 9.76
C ARG A 175 -3.91 27.29 9.93
N LEU A 176 -3.45 26.21 9.32
CA LEU A 176 -4.11 24.90 9.43
C LEU A 176 -4.10 24.39 10.86
N LEU A 177 -3.00 24.55 11.58
CA LEU A 177 -2.91 24.17 12.99
C LEU A 177 -3.80 25.02 13.89
N LEU A 178 -3.88 26.33 13.67
CA LEU A 178 -4.78 27.21 14.40
C LEU A 178 -6.24 26.81 14.15
N TRP A 179 -6.62 26.58 12.89
CA TRP A 179 -7.95 26.09 12.54
C TRP A 179 -8.28 24.77 13.24
N ALA A 180 -7.34 23.81 13.23
CA ALA A 180 -7.54 22.49 13.85
C ALA A 180 -7.64 22.57 15.39
N LEU A 181 -6.97 23.54 16.02
CA LEU A 181 -7.09 23.84 17.44
C LEU A 181 -8.43 24.49 17.78
N ASP A 182 -8.86 25.48 16.99
CA ASP A 182 -10.12 26.21 17.21
C ASP A 182 -11.34 25.28 17.04
N HIS A 183 -11.23 24.27 16.16
CA HIS A 183 -12.28 23.28 15.94
C HIS A 183 -12.12 22.02 16.79
N GLU A 184 -11.23 22.04 17.79
CA GLU A 184 -10.99 20.92 18.72
C GLU A 184 -10.61 19.58 18.02
N VAL A 185 -10.12 19.63 16.78
CA VAL A 185 -9.68 18.47 16.02
C VAL A 185 -8.43 17.85 16.66
N ILE A 186 -7.53 18.72 17.16
CA ILE A 186 -6.28 18.33 17.81
C ILE A 186 -6.10 19.07 19.15
N THR A 187 -5.33 18.46 20.03
CA THR A 187 -4.92 19.11 21.29
C THR A 187 -3.76 20.08 21.07
N ARG A 188 -3.52 20.97 22.04
CA ARG A 188 -2.36 21.88 22.01
C ARG A 188 -1.02 21.13 21.94
N GLU A 189 -0.89 19.99 22.62
CA GLU A 189 0.29 19.14 22.58
C GLU A 189 0.50 18.51 21.19
N GLU A 190 -0.59 18.04 20.57
CA GLU A 190 -0.57 17.51 19.21
C GLU A 190 -0.19 18.60 18.20
N GLY A 191 -0.75 19.80 18.34
CA GLY A 191 -0.42 20.96 17.51
C GLY A 191 1.05 21.39 17.67
N ALA A 192 1.56 21.42 18.91
CA ALA A 192 2.96 21.72 19.18
C ALA A 192 3.93 20.70 18.57
N LEU A 193 3.56 19.40 18.59
CA LEU A 193 4.35 18.36 17.94
C LEU A 193 4.47 18.61 16.44
N VAL A 194 3.34 18.85 15.76
CA VAL A 194 3.33 19.07 14.31
C VAL A 194 4.07 20.35 13.96
N TYR A 195 3.86 21.44 14.73
CA TYR A 195 4.55 22.71 14.53
C TYR A 195 6.07 22.57 14.61
N ARG A 196 6.59 21.97 15.69
CA ARG A 196 8.03 21.73 15.88
C ARG A 196 8.62 20.84 14.78
N ALA A 197 7.90 19.82 14.37
CA ALA A 197 8.39 18.90 13.35
C ALA A 197 8.35 19.46 11.92
N SER A 198 7.47 20.44 11.64
CA SER A 198 7.22 20.92 10.27
C SER A 198 7.65 22.37 10.04
N VAL A 199 7.60 23.23 11.07
CA VAL A 199 7.86 24.69 10.95
C VAL A 199 9.18 25.08 11.60
N ASP A 200 9.44 24.61 12.82
CA ASP A 200 10.67 24.94 13.56
C ASP A 200 11.87 24.08 13.14
N ALA A 201 11.64 23.05 12.33
CA ALA A 201 12.70 22.16 11.89
C ALA A 201 13.69 22.92 10.99
N THR A 202 14.91 23.09 11.47
CA THR A 202 16.03 23.63 10.69
C THR A 202 16.59 22.62 9.68
N SER A 203 16.12 21.38 9.76
CA SER A 203 16.47 20.24 8.93
C SER A 203 15.21 19.53 8.43
N SER A 204 15.29 18.26 8.07
CA SER A 204 14.11 17.50 7.66
C SER A 204 13.17 17.18 8.83
N THR A 205 11.86 17.05 8.56
CA THR A 205 10.85 16.58 9.55
C THR A 205 11.27 15.28 10.26
N GLU A 206 11.95 14.38 9.55
CA GLU A 206 12.46 13.13 10.11
C GLU A 206 13.55 13.35 11.17
N ALA A 207 14.47 14.29 10.92
CA ALA A 207 15.51 14.65 11.87
C ALA A 207 14.89 15.33 13.11
N ALA A 208 13.93 16.22 12.92
CA ALA A 208 13.19 16.86 14.01
C ALA A 208 12.43 15.86 14.88
N LEU A 209 11.76 14.88 14.27
CA LEU A 209 11.06 13.81 15.00
C LEU A 209 12.03 12.91 15.79
N LYS A 210 13.22 12.66 15.27
CA LYS A 210 14.27 11.91 15.98
C LYS A 210 14.79 12.70 17.20
N GLU A 211 14.98 13.98 17.05
CA GLU A 211 15.40 14.89 18.13
C GLU A 211 14.32 14.98 19.22
N LEU A 212 13.05 15.23 18.83
CA LEU A 212 11.92 15.25 19.75
C LEU A 212 11.77 13.93 20.51
N ALA A 213 11.97 12.79 19.82
CA ALA A 213 11.94 11.47 20.46
C ALA A 213 13.03 11.35 21.53
N SER A 214 14.22 11.87 21.30
CA SER A 214 15.31 11.88 22.27
C SER A 214 14.98 12.76 23.48
N ILE A 215 14.36 13.92 23.26
CA ILE A 215 13.96 14.86 24.33
C ILE A 215 12.86 14.25 25.20
N GLU A 216 11.85 13.61 24.59
CA GLU A 216 10.74 12.99 25.32
C GLU A 216 11.07 11.59 25.87
N GLY A 217 12.27 11.06 25.63
CA GLY A 217 12.68 9.72 26.12
C GLY A 217 11.92 8.57 25.47
N VAL A 218 11.41 8.76 24.24
CA VAL A 218 10.65 7.76 23.49
C VAL A 218 11.41 7.31 22.23
N THR A 219 10.94 6.22 21.61
CA THR A 219 11.59 5.76 20.36
C THR A 219 11.21 6.63 19.17
N PRO A 220 12.12 6.87 18.21
CA PRO A 220 11.80 7.62 16.98
C PRO A 220 10.62 7.04 16.21
N ARG A 221 10.47 5.70 16.23
CA ARG A 221 9.32 5.02 15.61
C ARG A 221 7.99 5.41 16.28
N TRP A 222 7.96 5.51 17.60
CA TRP A 222 6.77 5.91 18.35
C TRP A 222 6.42 7.36 18.07
N MET A 223 7.40 8.26 18.04
CA MET A 223 7.24 9.69 17.74
C MET A 223 6.67 9.88 16.33
N ARG A 224 7.23 9.18 15.33
CA ARG A 224 6.71 9.19 13.95
C ARG A 224 5.26 8.73 13.89
N LYS A 225 4.91 7.64 14.58
CA LYS A 225 3.53 7.14 14.63
C LYS A 225 2.56 8.15 15.26
N ARG A 226 3.01 8.86 16.31
CA ARG A 226 2.23 9.93 16.96
C ARG A 226 2.00 11.09 16.00
N TYR A 227 3.05 11.57 15.33
CA TYR A 227 2.98 12.62 14.32
C TYR A 227 2.02 12.28 13.18
N THR A 228 2.19 11.11 12.54
CA THR A 228 1.31 10.65 11.45
C THR A 228 -0.16 10.61 11.89
N ARG A 229 -0.45 10.11 13.10
CA ARG A 229 -1.82 10.08 13.61
C ARG A 229 -2.43 11.49 13.74
N VAL A 230 -1.66 12.48 14.14
CA VAL A 230 -2.14 13.86 14.27
C VAL A 230 -2.41 14.45 12.89
N VAL A 231 -1.50 14.24 11.94
CA VAL A 231 -1.67 14.69 10.55
C VAL A 231 -2.91 14.06 9.92
N ASP A 232 -3.14 12.76 10.15
CA ASP A 232 -4.32 12.05 9.64
C ASP A 232 -5.63 12.61 10.25
N LYS A 233 -5.64 12.96 11.55
CA LYS A 233 -6.80 13.63 12.19
C LYS A 233 -7.14 14.94 11.50
N ILE A 234 -6.13 15.78 11.25
CA ILE A 234 -6.31 17.08 10.59
C ILE A 234 -6.81 16.87 9.16
N ALA A 235 -6.19 15.98 8.40
CA ALA A 235 -6.58 15.69 7.02
C ALA A 235 -8.03 15.19 6.93
N HIS A 236 -8.42 14.29 7.83
CA HIS A 236 -9.79 13.78 7.90
C HIS A 236 -10.80 14.89 8.21
N ALA A 237 -10.50 15.76 9.17
CA ALA A 237 -11.37 16.85 9.56
C ALA A 237 -11.57 17.87 8.43
N VAL A 238 -10.48 18.23 7.71
CA VAL A 238 -10.56 19.18 6.57
C VAL A 238 -11.50 18.64 5.48
N VAL A 239 -11.41 17.34 5.15
CA VAL A 239 -12.26 16.72 4.12
C VAL A 239 -13.74 16.69 4.50
N HIS A 240 -14.06 16.60 5.79
CA HIS A 240 -15.44 16.49 6.26
C HIS A 240 -16.07 17.83 6.70
N THR A 241 -15.30 18.90 6.73
CA THR A 241 -15.78 20.26 7.10
C THR A 241 -15.90 21.18 5.87
N SER A 242 -15.46 20.72 4.70
CA SER A 242 -15.64 21.40 3.40
C SER A 242 -16.92 20.92 2.72
#